data_6268b3467b3f6971d69a1b56908ab373
#
_entry.id   6268b3467b3f6971d69a1b56908ab373
#
_cell.length_a   1.000
_cell.length_b   1.000
_cell.length_c   1.000
_cell.angle_alpha   90.00
_cell.angle_beta   90.00
_cell.angle_gamma   90.00
#
_symmetry.space_group_name_H-M   'P 1'
#
loop_
_entity.id
_entity.type
_entity.pdbx_description
1 polymer ?
#
loop_
_entity_poly.entity_id
_entity_poly.type
_entity_poly.pdbx_seq_one_letter_code
_entity_poly.pdbx_strand_id
1 'polypeptide(L)'
;MGRASGVLMAVSSLPNSYGIGTFGKEAYDFIDFLVRTKQRYWQVLPLTTTSYGDSPYQSFSAAAGSPYYIDLKNLEKLGYLKSDDFEDISFGTSNTCVDYGALFVNHRRLLNRAFDRFMQDVPADFEKFCHDHAEWLDPYAEFMSLKEEFGHKAYWEWPELYQHRNETTAKEIKKLQKSVLYHKMSQYFFFTQWAKVKTYANKRGVLIIGDLPIYVSRDSVEMWAQPELFKTDETGRPITVAGTPADQFSSTGQYWGNPIYNWEYMKKSHYSWWVWRVQTNLEMFDVLRIDHFRGFEAYWEIPYGAANATEGKWTKGPDLELFKELEKQLGKLPIIAEDLGLITPELIAMRDKTGFPGMKILQYGFDGKHDSRDLPHNYTANSIAYVGTHDNPTARGWYETQATDREREQADIYLHRSKDEPIGEALSRGIAASVSDTCIHTMQDLLGLDDSARMNVPATVGGNWCWRMKQGAITRHIEDFLRTITEMYFRVYKEEK
;
A
#
# COMPACT_ATOMS: atom_id res chain seq x y z
N MET A 1 4.81 -0.37 -19.96
CA MET A 1 5.01 1.02 -19.51
C MET A 1 6.04 1.67 -20.44
N GLY A 2 5.97 2.95 -20.69
CA GLY A 2 6.98 3.67 -21.48
C GLY A 2 8.07 4.25 -20.57
N ARG A 3 9.13 4.82 -21.17
CA ARG A 3 10.23 5.43 -20.41
C ARG A 3 9.74 6.64 -19.61
N ALA A 4 9.77 6.53 -18.29
CA ALA A 4 9.21 7.51 -17.37
C ALA A 4 9.87 7.46 -15.99
N SER A 5 9.52 8.40 -15.12
CA SER A 5 9.90 8.41 -13.71
C SER A 5 8.72 8.76 -12.81
N GLY A 6 8.85 8.48 -11.53
CA GLY A 6 7.87 8.80 -10.51
C GLY A 6 8.49 8.88 -9.10
N VAL A 7 7.64 9.20 -8.14
CA VAL A 7 8.04 9.30 -6.73
C VAL A 7 7.12 8.41 -5.88
N LEU A 8 7.73 7.61 -5.00
CA LEU A 8 7.05 6.88 -3.93
C LEU A 8 6.88 7.81 -2.73
N MET A 9 5.64 8.08 -2.38
CA MET A 9 5.24 8.89 -1.22
C MET A 9 3.91 8.40 -0.69
N ALA A 10 3.91 7.80 0.49
CA ALA A 10 2.66 7.39 1.13
C ALA A 10 1.75 8.61 1.40
N VAL A 11 0.46 8.44 1.21
CA VAL A 11 -0.52 9.51 1.55
C VAL A 11 -0.41 9.89 3.02
N SER A 12 -0.26 8.90 3.93
CA SER A 12 -0.04 9.13 5.36
C SER A 12 1.13 10.05 5.68
N SER A 13 2.13 10.08 4.81
CA SER A 13 3.37 10.85 4.98
C SER A 13 3.29 12.30 4.47
N LEU A 14 2.21 12.70 3.83
CA LEU A 14 2.02 14.09 3.42
C LEU A 14 1.97 15.03 4.64
N PRO A 15 2.57 16.22 4.57
CA PRO A 15 2.54 17.17 5.67
C PRO A 15 1.13 17.72 5.87
N ASN A 16 0.65 17.72 7.11
CA ASN A 16 -0.70 18.15 7.43
C ASN A 16 -0.80 18.47 8.92
N SER A 17 -1.71 19.35 9.33
CA SER A 17 -1.94 19.71 10.73
C SER A 17 -2.82 18.70 11.50
N TYR A 18 -3.39 17.71 10.82
CA TYR A 18 -4.29 16.71 11.39
C TYR A 18 -3.61 15.40 11.80
N GLY A 19 -2.29 15.41 12.00
CA GLY A 19 -1.52 14.27 12.52
C GLY A 19 -1.18 13.19 11.50
N ILE A 20 -1.79 13.20 10.32
CA ILE A 20 -1.55 12.27 9.21
C ILE A 20 -1.83 12.97 7.88
N GLY A 21 -1.20 12.56 6.80
CA GLY A 21 -1.53 13.05 5.46
C GLY A 21 -2.96 12.67 5.04
N THR A 22 -3.63 13.56 4.33
CA THR A 22 -5.03 13.39 3.90
C THR A 22 -5.20 13.71 2.41
N PHE A 23 -6.41 13.51 1.88
CA PHE A 23 -6.81 13.89 0.52
C PHE A 23 -7.11 15.41 0.41
N GLY A 24 -6.41 16.21 1.23
CA GLY A 24 -6.52 17.65 1.29
C GLY A 24 -5.52 18.37 0.40
N LYS A 25 -5.32 19.65 0.72
CA LYS A 25 -4.45 20.57 -0.04
C LYS A 25 -3.06 19.98 -0.32
N GLU A 26 -2.48 19.28 0.64
CA GLU A 26 -1.13 18.75 0.57
C GLU A 26 -0.98 17.64 -0.49
N ALA A 27 -2.04 16.88 -0.74
CA ALA A 27 -2.08 15.91 -1.84
C ALA A 27 -2.06 16.61 -3.22
N TYR A 28 -2.81 17.70 -3.36
CA TYR A 28 -2.80 18.52 -4.58
C TYR A 28 -1.46 19.23 -4.78
N ASP A 29 -0.89 19.81 -3.73
CA ASP A 29 0.43 20.44 -3.77
C ASP A 29 1.53 19.43 -4.18
N PHE A 30 1.44 18.17 -3.70
CA PHE A 30 2.37 17.13 -4.08
C PHE A 30 2.21 16.72 -5.56
N ILE A 31 1.00 16.63 -6.06
CA ILE A 31 0.75 16.41 -7.51
C ILE A 31 1.36 17.56 -8.32
N ASP A 32 1.20 18.80 -7.89
CA ASP A 32 1.79 19.97 -8.58
C ASP A 32 3.32 19.93 -8.53
N PHE A 33 3.93 19.45 -7.43
CA PHE A 33 5.38 19.16 -7.37
C PHE A 33 5.80 18.12 -8.43
N LEU A 34 5.06 17.01 -8.56
CA LEU A 34 5.34 15.99 -9.57
C LEU A 34 5.26 16.56 -10.99
N VAL A 35 4.29 17.41 -11.27
CA VAL A 35 4.16 18.10 -12.57
C VAL A 35 5.35 19.02 -12.84
N ARG A 36 5.75 19.85 -11.86
CA ARG A 36 6.90 20.76 -12.00
C ARG A 36 8.23 20.02 -12.24
N THR A 37 8.34 18.82 -11.66
CA THR A 37 9.55 17.97 -11.80
C THR A 37 9.43 16.94 -12.92
N LYS A 38 8.38 17.01 -13.77
CA LYS A 38 8.14 16.15 -14.94
C LYS A 38 7.96 14.68 -14.59
N GLN A 39 7.48 14.37 -13.39
CA GLN A 39 7.20 13.01 -12.98
C GLN A 39 5.88 12.51 -13.59
N ARG A 40 5.89 11.27 -14.07
CA ARG A 40 4.70 10.60 -14.60
C ARG A 40 3.92 9.89 -13.51
N TYR A 41 4.59 9.37 -12.46
CA TYR A 41 3.95 8.51 -11.49
C TYR A 41 4.06 9.04 -10.06
N TRP A 42 2.94 8.96 -9.35
CA TRP A 42 2.88 8.97 -7.91
C TRP A 42 2.62 7.55 -7.42
N GLN A 43 3.59 6.89 -6.81
CA GLN A 43 3.38 5.62 -6.16
C GLN A 43 2.97 5.85 -4.71
N VAL A 44 1.86 5.25 -4.31
CA VAL A 44 1.36 5.26 -2.93
C VAL A 44 1.49 3.87 -2.30
N LEU A 45 1.39 3.78 -0.97
CA LEU A 45 1.20 2.53 -0.24
C LEU A 45 -0.29 2.20 -0.17
N PRO A 46 -0.70 0.99 0.30
CA PRO A 46 -2.11 0.64 0.38
C PRO A 46 -2.91 1.70 1.14
N LEU A 47 -4.05 2.10 0.58
CA LEU A 47 -4.94 3.11 1.17
C LEU A 47 -6.02 2.50 2.07
N THR A 48 -5.91 1.21 2.35
CA THR A 48 -6.85 0.43 3.15
C THR A 48 -6.79 0.77 4.63
N THR A 49 -7.80 0.34 5.37
CA THR A 49 -7.83 0.47 6.84
C THR A 49 -6.65 -0.25 7.48
N THR A 50 -6.13 0.29 8.57
CA THR A 50 -5.06 -0.36 9.34
C THR A 50 -5.64 -1.10 10.55
N SER A 51 -4.99 -2.22 10.94
CA SER A 51 -5.31 -2.98 12.14
C SER A 51 -4.19 -2.86 13.18
N TYR A 52 -4.03 -3.83 14.05
CA TYR A 52 -2.96 -3.88 15.02
C TYR A 52 -1.58 -3.76 14.35
N GLY A 53 -0.73 -2.87 14.88
CA GLY A 53 0.60 -2.58 14.33
C GLY A 53 0.63 -1.52 13.23
N ASP A 54 -0.51 -0.88 12.94
CA ASP A 54 -0.65 0.26 12.03
C ASP A 54 -0.24 -0.01 10.58
N SER A 55 0.04 -1.27 10.23
CA SER A 55 0.45 -1.69 8.89
C SER A 55 -0.71 -1.59 7.90
N PRO A 56 -0.55 -0.89 6.76
CA PRO A 56 -1.56 -0.86 5.72
C PRO A 56 -1.68 -2.19 4.96
N TYR A 57 -0.74 -3.12 5.17
CA TYR A 57 -0.78 -4.49 4.63
C TYR A 57 -1.58 -5.47 5.50
N GLN A 58 -1.96 -5.05 6.71
CA GLN A 58 -2.81 -5.81 7.63
C GLN A 58 -4.15 -5.06 7.78
N SER A 59 -4.98 -5.11 6.76
CA SER A 59 -6.23 -4.37 6.71
C SER A 59 -7.43 -5.20 7.17
N PHE A 60 -8.44 -4.54 7.72
CA PHE A 60 -9.75 -5.15 8.01
C PHE A 60 -10.57 -5.46 6.77
N SER A 61 -10.20 -4.92 5.60
CA SER A 61 -10.89 -5.15 4.33
C SER A 61 -9.95 -4.99 3.15
N ALA A 62 -10.14 -5.82 2.12
CA ALA A 62 -9.44 -5.71 0.84
C ALA A 62 -9.89 -4.51 -0.02
N ALA A 63 -11.03 -3.89 0.29
CA ALA A 63 -11.62 -2.81 -0.49
C ALA A 63 -11.77 -1.49 0.28
N ALA A 64 -12.08 -1.55 1.59
CA ALA A 64 -12.39 -0.35 2.34
C ALA A 64 -11.18 0.54 2.58
N GLY A 65 -11.34 1.83 2.31
CA GLY A 65 -10.31 2.84 2.54
C GLY A 65 -10.19 3.27 3.99
N SER A 66 -8.99 3.70 4.38
CA SER A 66 -8.74 4.20 5.74
C SER A 66 -9.43 5.54 5.97
N PRO A 67 -10.33 5.64 6.97
CA PRO A 67 -10.97 6.91 7.31
C PRO A 67 -9.99 8.03 7.68
N TYR A 68 -8.76 7.69 8.09
CA TYR A 68 -7.73 8.68 8.43
C TYR A 68 -7.31 9.56 7.26
N TYR A 69 -7.50 9.11 6.02
CA TYR A 69 -7.17 9.90 4.83
C TYR A 69 -8.26 10.89 4.43
N ILE A 70 -9.45 10.84 5.06
CA ILE A 70 -10.50 11.83 4.85
C ILE A 70 -9.99 13.19 5.32
N ASP A 71 -9.97 14.16 4.43
CA ASP A 71 -9.57 15.51 4.77
C ASP A 71 -10.67 16.24 5.52
N LEU A 72 -10.37 16.59 6.76
CA LEU A 72 -11.32 17.22 7.69
C LEU A 72 -11.67 18.65 7.26
N LYS A 73 -10.75 19.37 6.59
CA LYS A 73 -11.03 20.71 6.06
C LYS A 73 -12.04 20.67 4.92
N ASN A 74 -12.05 19.57 4.13
CA ASN A 74 -13.08 19.38 3.14
C ASN A 74 -14.45 19.13 3.76
N LEU A 75 -14.52 18.41 4.90
CA LEU A 75 -15.77 18.24 5.66
C LEU A 75 -16.25 19.57 6.26
N GLU A 76 -15.34 20.42 6.71
CA GLU A 76 -15.69 21.77 7.17
C GLU A 76 -16.26 22.64 6.04
N LYS A 77 -15.62 22.62 4.85
CA LYS A 77 -16.13 23.34 3.66
C LYS A 77 -17.52 22.86 3.22
N LEU A 78 -17.83 21.60 3.45
CA LEU A 78 -19.15 21.01 3.17
C LEU A 78 -20.18 21.27 4.28
N GLY A 79 -19.79 21.88 5.40
CA GLY A 79 -20.66 22.17 6.53
C GLY A 79 -20.85 21.02 7.52
N TYR A 80 -20.18 19.87 7.30
CA TYR A 80 -20.26 18.74 8.22
C TYR A 80 -19.35 18.88 9.45
N LEU A 81 -18.33 19.75 9.39
CA LEU A 81 -17.54 20.19 10.55
C LEU A 81 -17.58 21.72 10.67
N LYS A 82 -17.27 22.22 11.85
CA LYS A 82 -17.14 23.66 12.18
C LYS A 82 -15.79 23.89 12.85
N SER A 83 -15.29 25.12 12.84
CA SER A 83 -14.00 25.47 13.47
C SER A 83 -13.96 25.09 14.95
N ASP A 84 -15.05 25.29 15.68
CA ASP A 84 -15.17 25.00 17.12
C ASP A 84 -15.07 23.47 17.41
N ASP A 85 -15.32 22.63 16.42
CA ASP A 85 -15.20 21.18 16.58
C ASP A 85 -13.75 20.71 16.84
N PHE A 86 -12.77 21.56 16.54
CA PHE A 86 -11.34 21.25 16.66
C PHE A 86 -10.72 21.74 17.97
N GLU A 87 -11.40 22.54 18.77
CA GLU A 87 -10.82 23.20 19.95
C GLU A 87 -10.31 22.24 21.01
N ASP A 88 -10.93 21.07 21.17
CA ASP A 88 -10.58 20.04 22.16
C ASP A 88 -9.87 18.82 21.53
N ILE A 89 -9.32 19.00 20.34
CA ILE A 89 -8.72 17.92 19.55
C ILE A 89 -7.20 18.08 19.46
N SER A 90 -6.47 17.00 19.75
CA SER A 90 -5.03 16.89 19.53
C SER A 90 -4.71 15.66 18.68
N PHE A 91 -3.89 15.85 17.66
CA PHE A 91 -3.43 14.78 16.77
C PHE A 91 -2.00 14.34 17.07
N GLY A 92 -1.54 14.49 18.31
CA GLY A 92 -0.17 14.24 18.74
C GLY A 92 0.71 15.50 18.62
N THR A 93 1.96 15.38 19.06
CA THR A 93 2.91 16.49 19.13
C THR A 93 3.97 16.45 18.04
N SER A 94 4.13 15.34 17.33
CA SER A 94 5.13 15.18 16.29
C SER A 94 4.62 15.70 14.94
N ASN A 95 5.48 16.41 14.22
CA ASN A 95 5.23 16.79 12.83
C ASN A 95 5.98 15.88 11.83
N THR A 96 6.67 14.84 12.31
CA THR A 96 7.45 13.89 11.51
C THR A 96 7.05 12.44 11.72
N CYS A 97 6.14 12.17 12.64
CA CYS A 97 5.65 10.82 12.92
C CYS A 97 4.15 10.87 13.23
N VAL A 98 3.39 9.94 12.68
CA VAL A 98 1.97 9.76 12.97
C VAL A 98 1.81 9.19 14.37
N ASP A 99 0.94 9.81 15.17
CA ASP A 99 0.46 9.27 16.44
C ASP A 99 -0.88 8.56 16.20
N TYR A 100 -0.82 7.27 15.89
CA TYR A 100 -2.02 6.47 15.62
C TYR A 100 -2.95 6.35 16.82
N GLY A 101 -2.40 6.40 18.05
CA GLY A 101 -3.22 6.42 19.26
C GLY A 101 -4.07 7.69 19.37
N ALA A 102 -3.46 8.85 19.11
CA ALA A 102 -4.18 10.14 19.07
C ALA A 102 -5.22 10.17 17.92
N LEU A 103 -4.87 9.62 16.74
CA LEU A 103 -5.81 9.52 15.60
C LEU A 103 -7.00 8.64 15.94
N PHE A 104 -6.77 7.45 16.50
CA PHE A 104 -7.83 6.49 16.83
C PHE A 104 -8.94 7.15 17.68
N VAL A 105 -8.56 7.95 18.66
CA VAL A 105 -9.51 8.64 19.53
C VAL A 105 -10.08 9.90 18.87
N ASN A 106 -9.22 10.78 18.40
CA ASN A 106 -9.61 12.15 18.09
C ASN A 106 -10.15 12.31 16.68
N HIS A 107 -9.60 11.57 15.69
CA HIS A 107 -10.16 11.55 14.34
C HIS A 107 -11.58 10.98 14.35
N ARG A 108 -11.80 9.90 15.13
CA ARG A 108 -13.13 9.30 15.31
C ARG A 108 -14.11 10.29 15.92
N ARG A 109 -13.70 11.08 16.93
CA ARG A 109 -14.57 12.10 17.53
C ARG A 109 -15.04 13.12 16.51
N LEU A 110 -14.15 13.58 15.62
CA LEU A 110 -14.52 14.53 14.56
C LEU A 110 -15.44 13.90 13.52
N LEU A 111 -15.17 12.67 13.09
CA LEU A 111 -16.04 11.97 12.15
C LEU A 111 -17.43 11.70 12.77
N ASN A 112 -17.54 11.46 14.07
CA ASN A 112 -18.84 11.36 14.75
C ASN A 112 -19.61 12.70 14.71
N ARG A 113 -18.94 13.84 14.96
CA ARG A 113 -19.54 15.19 14.82
C ARG A 113 -20.00 15.44 13.38
N ALA A 114 -19.19 15.03 12.41
CA ALA A 114 -19.54 15.12 11.00
C ALA A 114 -20.74 14.24 10.66
N PHE A 115 -20.80 13.02 11.20
CA PHE A 115 -21.90 12.08 10.99
C PHE A 115 -23.25 12.61 11.52
N ASP A 116 -23.26 13.20 12.71
CA ASP A 116 -24.50 13.74 13.28
C ASP A 116 -25.08 14.88 12.40
N ARG A 117 -24.24 15.67 11.73
CA ARG A 117 -24.69 16.69 10.76
C ARG A 117 -25.01 16.09 9.39
N PHE A 118 -24.25 15.11 8.95
CA PHE A 118 -24.50 14.39 7.71
C PHE A 118 -25.90 13.74 7.71
N MET A 119 -26.35 13.19 8.84
CA MET A 119 -27.68 12.60 8.96
C MET A 119 -28.81 13.64 8.91
N GLN A 120 -28.51 14.94 9.04
CA GLN A 120 -29.51 16.03 8.88
C GLN A 120 -29.62 16.50 7.43
N ASP A 121 -28.55 16.33 6.64
CA ASP A 121 -28.49 16.73 5.22
C ASP A 121 -27.65 15.71 4.45
N VAL A 122 -28.28 14.56 4.13
CA VAL A 122 -27.64 13.45 3.43
C VAL A 122 -27.51 13.80 1.95
N PRO A 123 -26.30 13.73 1.35
CA PRO A 123 -26.10 13.98 -0.07
C PRO A 123 -26.95 13.05 -0.95
N ALA A 124 -27.50 13.61 -2.03
CA ALA A 124 -28.42 12.87 -2.91
C ALA A 124 -27.77 11.66 -3.60
N ASP A 125 -26.46 11.65 -3.74
CA ASP A 125 -25.69 10.54 -4.34
C ASP A 125 -25.19 9.49 -3.34
N PHE A 126 -25.42 9.69 -2.03
CA PHE A 126 -25.00 8.74 -0.99
C PHE A 126 -25.73 7.40 -1.10
N GLU A 127 -27.03 7.42 -1.35
CA GLU A 127 -27.83 6.20 -1.51
C GLU A 127 -27.36 5.40 -2.74
N LYS A 128 -27.07 6.11 -3.84
CA LYS A 128 -26.49 5.49 -5.03
C LYS A 128 -25.14 4.88 -4.75
N PHE A 129 -24.26 5.59 -4.04
CA PHE A 129 -22.96 5.04 -3.63
C PHE A 129 -23.14 3.75 -2.82
N CYS A 130 -24.02 3.74 -1.83
CA CYS A 130 -24.29 2.55 -1.02
C CYS A 130 -24.82 1.38 -1.86
N HIS A 131 -25.70 1.65 -2.83
CA HIS A 131 -26.24 0.63 -3.73
C HIS A 131 -25.14 0.07 -4.66
N ASP A 132 -24.37 0.94 -5.30
CA ASP A 132 -23.36 0.53 -6.28
C ASP A 132 -22.21 -0.28 -5.65
N HIS A 133 -21.96 -0.09 -4.36
CA HIS A 133 -20.89 -0.76 -3.61
C HIS A 133 -21.36 -1.76 -2.56
N ALA A 134 -22.66 -2.11 -2.57
CA ALA A 134 -23.30 -2.94 -1.54
C ALA A 134 -22.59 -4.28 -1.30
N GLU A 135 -22.00 -4.87 -2.35
CA GLU A 135 -21.34 -6.17 -2.29
C GLU A 135 -20.23 -6.23 -1.23
N TRP A 136 -19.40 -5.19 -1.12
CA TRP A 136 -18.32 -5.12 -0.15
C TRP A 136 -18.62 -4.16 1.00
N LEU A 137 -19.39 -3.08 0.74
CA LEU A 137 -19.64 -2.01 1.70
C LEU A 137 -20.56 -2.46 2.83
N ASP A 138 -21.59 -3.26 2.52
CA ASP A 138 -22.51 -3.76 3.54
C ASP A 138 -21.79 -4.71 4.51
N PRO A 139 -21.10 -5.78 4.07
CA PRO A 139 -20.33 -6.62 4.98
C PRO A 139 -19.27 -5.86 5.78
N TYR A 140 -18.58 -4.90 5.16
CA TYR A 140 -17.58 -4.08 5.85
C TYR A 140 -18.19 -3.23 6.95
N ALA A 141 -19.28 -2.52 6.66
CA ALA A 141 -19.93 -1.66 7.64
C ALA A 141 -20.54 -2.49 8.81
N GLU A 142 -21.07 -3.65 8.53
CA GLU A 142 -21.55 -4.61 9.52
C GLU A 142 -20.40 -5.12 10.41
N PHE A 143 -19.30 -5.57 9.80
CA PHE A 143 -18.11 -6.06 10.50
C PHE A 143 -17.53 -5.00 11.44
N MET A 144 -17.35 -3.78 10.95
CA MET A 144 -16.79 -2.69 11.75
C MET A 144 -17.73 -2.25 12.87
N SER A 145 -19.03 -2.33 12.66
CA SER A 145 -20.02 -2.06 13.72
C SER A 145 -19.97 -3.08 14.84
N LEU A 146 -19.78 -4.36 14.50
CA LEU A 146 -19.60 -5.43 15.48
C LEU A 146 -18.24 -5.29 16.20
N LYS A 147 -17.18 -4.89 15.49
CA LYS A 147 -15.89 -4.62 16.15
C LYS A 147 -16.00 -3.53 17.21
N GLU A 148 -16.75 -2.48 16.93
CA GLU A 148 -17.02 -1.42 17.91
C GLU A 148 -17.86 -1.92 19.09
N GLU A 149 -18.93 -2.65 18.81
CA GLU A 149 -19.81 -3.23 19.84
C GLU A 149 -19.04 -4.16 20.80
N PHE A 150 -18.09 -4.94 20.26
CA PHE A 150 -17.29 -5.88 21.06
C PHE A 150 -15.91 -5.35 21.45
N GLY A 151 -15.72 -4.02 21.52
CA GLY A 151 -14.52 -3.36 22.03
C GLY A 151 -13.28 -3.61 21.18
N HIS A 152 -13.44 -3.64 19.86
CA HIS A 152 -12.39 -3.84 18.85
C HIS A 152 -11.66 -5.18 18.92
N LYS A 153 -12.22 -6.17 19.61
CA LYS A 153 -11.70 -7.53 19.63
C LYS A 153 -11.74 -8.15 18.22
N ALA A 154 -10.91 -9.15 18.00
CA ALA A 154 -10.94 -9.94 16.79
C ALA A 154 -12.26 -10.73 16.68
N TYR A 155 -12.75 -10.96 15.44
CA TYR A 155 -14.08 -11.54 15.25
C TYR A 155 -14.24 -12.95 15.88
N TRP A 156 -13.18 -13.72 15.98
CA TRP A 156 -13.20 -15.04 16.67
C TRP A 156 -13.27 -14.97 18.20
N GLU A 157 -13.18 -13.77 18.78
CA GLU A 157 -13.35 -13.51 20.22
C GLU A 157 -14.75 -12.95 20.51
N TRP A 158 -15.59 -12.72 19.48
CA TRP A 158 -16.96 -12.27 19.64
C TRP A 158 -17.84 -13.42 20.16
N PRO A 159 -19.03 -13.16 20.70
CA PRO A 159 -20.01 -14.21 20.96
C PRO A 159 -20.25 -15.05 19.71
N GLU A 160 -20.41 -16.37 19.86
CA GLU A 160 -20.49 -17.35 18.78
C GLU A 160 -21.48 -16.95 17.65
N LEU A 161 -22.62 -16.37 18.03
CA LEU A 161 -23.65 -15.87 17.12
C LEU A 161 -23.08 -14.89 16.08
N TYR A 162 -22.03 -14.14 16.39
CA TYR A 162 -21.47 -13.06 15.56
C TYR A 162 -20.16 -13.44 14.88
N GLN A 163 -19.60 -14.61 15.14
CA GLN A 163 -18.30 -15.03 14.58
C GLN A 163 -18.37 -15.34 13.07
N HIS A 164 -19.56 -15.45 12.51
CA HIS A 164 -19.78 -15.67 11.08
C HIS A 164 -20.95 -14.81 10.60
N ARG A 165 -20.81 -14.30 9.37
CA ARG A 165 -21.90 -13.58 8.72
C ARG A 165 -22.94 -14.55 8.18
N ASN A 166 -24.16 -14.51 8.74
CA ASN A 166 -25.30 -15.31 8.31
C ASN A 166 -26.62 -14.53 8.49
N GLU A 167 -27.76 -15.12 8.13
CA GLU A 167 -29.06 -14.45 8.24
C GLU A 167 -29.43 -14.03 9.66
N THR A 168 -29.01 -14.81 10.66
CA THR A 168 -29.29 -14.49 12.08
C THR A 168 -28.44 -13.33 12.53
N THR A 169 -27.16 -13.33 12.21
CA THR A 169 -26.23 -12.21 12.45
C THR A 169 -26.75 -10.93 11.79
N ALA A 170 -27.17 -11.00 10.53
CA ALA A 170 -27.72 -9.87 9.80
C ALA A 170 -28.98 -9.26 10.45
N LYS A 171 -29.83 -10.09 11.08
CA LYS A 171 -31.00 -9.59 11.85
C LYS A 171 -30.61 -8.85 13.10
N GLU A 172 -29.61 -9.33 13.83
CA GLU A 172 -29.11 -8.69 15.05
C GLU A 172 -28.37 -7.37 14.76
N ILE A 173 -27.60 -7.32 13.67
CA ILE A 173 -26.88 -6.10 13.22
C ILE A 173 -27.83 -4.95 12.91
N LYS A 174 -29.10 -5.20 12.57
CA LYS A 174 -30.09 -4.13 12.40
C LYS A 174 -30.24 -3.22 13.63
N LYS A 175 -29.88 -3.71 14.81
CA LYS A 175 -29.85 -2.90 16.04
C LYS A 175 -28.69 -1.90 16.07
N LEU A 176 -27.66 -2.11 15.24
CA LEU A 176 -26.47 -1.27 15.10
C LEU A 176 -26.54 -0.34 13.90
N GLN A 177 -27.73 -0.07 13.36
CA GLN A 177 -27.92 0.69 12.11
C GLN A 177 -27.21 2.04 12.11
N LYS A 178 -27.14 2.72 13.26
CA LYS A 178 -26.43 4.02 13.37
C LYS A 178 -24.94 3.84 13.10
N SER A 179 -24.28 2.82 13.65
CA SER A 179 -22.88 2.53 13.41
C SER A 179 -22.64 2.06 11.96
N VAL A 180 -23.52 1.23 11.42
CA VAL A 180 -23.45 0.79 10.00
C VAL A 180 -23.49 2.01 9.07
N LEU A 181 -24.40 2.95 9.27
CA LEU A 181 -24.49 4.18 8.47
C LEU A 181 -23.23 5.07 8.64
N TYR A 182 -22.67 5.13 9.85
CA TYR A 182 -21.41 5.86 10.09
C TYR A 182 -20.27 5.28 9.23
N HIS A 183 -20.11 3.96 9.20
CA HIS A 183 -19.06 3.35 8.38
C HIS A 183 -19.31 3.53 6.89
N LYS A 184 -20.55 3.45 6.42
CA LYS A 184 -20.91 3.77 5.04
C LYS A 184 -20.60 5.23 4.67
N MET A 185 -20.95 6.19 5.52
CA MET A 185 -20.60 7.59 5.34
C MET A 185 -19.09 7.80 5.26
N SER A 186 -18.32 7.14 6.14
CA SER A 186 -16.86 7.26 6.14
C SER A 186 -16.28 6.77 4.80
N GLN A 187 -16.77 5.67 4.26
CA GLN A 187 -16.34 5.18 2.95
C GLN A 187 -16.79 6.11 1.82
N TYR A 188 -18.01 6.64 1.88
CA TYR A 188 -18.47 7.62 0.90
C TYR A 188 -17.56 8.85 0.82
N PHE A 189 -17.15 9.42 1.96
CA PHE A 189 -16.21 10.56 1.97
C PHE A 189 -14.82 10.17 1.50
N PHE A 190 -14.32 8.99 1.89
CA PHE A 190 -13.04 8.49 1.42
C PHE A 190 -13.01 8.39 -0.11
N PHE A 191 -13.93 7.66 -0.71
CA PHE A 191 -13.95 7.45 -2.16
C PHE A 191 -14.24 8.72 -2.94
N THR A 192 -15.13 9.58 -2.43
CA THR A 192 -15.45 10.87 -3.07
C THR A 192 -14.24 11.81 -3.08
N GLN A 193 -13.48 11.88 -1.99
CA GLN A 193 -12.29 12.72 -1.92
C GLN A 193 -11.13 12.12 -2.74
N TRP A 194 -10.91 10.82 -2.66
CA TRP A 194 -9.88 10.14 -3.46
C TRP A 194 -10.12 10.28 -4.96
N ALA A 195 -11.33 10.08 -5.42
CA ALA A 195 -11.68 10.26 -6.83
C ALA A 195 -11.34 11.67 -7.35
N LYS A 196 -11.52 12.70 -6.51
CA LYS A 196 -11.12 14.08 -6.86
C LYS A 196 -9.60 14.23 -6.97
N VAL A 197 -8.83 13.63 -6.03
CA VAL A 197 -7.35 13.64 -6.07
C VAL A 197 -6.85 12.91 -7.33
N LYS A 198 -7.35 11.69 -7.60
CA LYS A 198 -6.98 10.92 -8.80
C LYS A 198 -7.31 11.69 -10.08
N THR A 199 -8.51 12.25 -10.17
CA THR A 199 -8.92 13.05 -11.33
C THR A 199 -8.02 14.26 -11.53
N TYR A 200 -7.61 14.93 -10.45
CA TYR A 200 -6.70 16.07 -10.51
C TYR A 200 -5.32 15.66 -11.03
N ALA A 201 -4.78 14.54 -10.53
CA ALA A 201 -3.51 13.97 -10.99
C ALA A 201 -3.56 13.61 -12.47
N ASN A 202 -4.56 12.84 -12.89
CA ASN A 202 -4.70 12.36 -14.25
C ASN A 202 -4.84 13.51 -15.26
N LYS A 203 -5.65 14.55 -14.95
CA LYS A 203 -5.78 15.75 -15.78
C LYS A 203 -4.47 16.52 -15.97
N ARG A 204 -3.47 16.29 -15.11
CA ARG A 204 -2.12 16.90 -15.21
C ARG A 204 -1.06 15.94 -15.75
N GLY A 205 -1.48 14.77 -16.23
CA GLY A 205 -0.58 13.78 -16.79
C GLY A 205 0.15 12.94 -15.74
N VAL A 206 -0.24 13.02 -14.46
CA VAL A 206 0.29 12.16 -13.38
C VAL A 206 -0.64 10.97 -13.20
N LEU A 207 -0.07 9.75 -13.25
CA LEU A 207 -0.76 8.50 -12.98
C LEU A 207 -0.41 8.00 -11.58
N ILE A 208 -1.35 7.30 -10.95
CA ILE A 208 -1.16 6.78 -9.59
C ILE A 208 -0.88 5.28 -9.64
N ILE A 209 0.24 4.87 -9.06
CA ILE A 209 0.57 3.47 -8.80
C ILE A 209 0.07 3.13 -7.40
N GLY A 210 -0.93 2.26 -7.31
CA GLY A 210 -1.40 1.68 -6.07
C GLY A 210 -0.60 0.44 -5.67
N ASP A 211 -0.81 0.00 -4.44
CA ASP A 211 -0.15 -1.19 -3.89
C ASP A 211 -1.20 -2.17 -3.38
N LEU A 212 -1.15 -3.40 -3.88
CA LEU A 212 -2.12 -4.45 -3.61
C LEU A 212 -1.44 -5.59 -2.84
N PRO A 213 -1.62 -5.69 -1.51
CA PRO A 213 -1.13 -6.83 -0.75
C PRO A 213 -1.71 -8.14 -1.30
N ILE A 214 -0.88 -9.18 -1.49
CA ILE A 214 -1.40 -10.47 -1.98
C ILE A 214 -2.43 -11.05 -1.01
N TYR A 215 -2.16 -11.03 0.28
CA TYR A 215 -3.03 -11.61 1.30
C TYR A 215 -3.97 -10.58 1.94
N VAL A 216 -4.99 -11.09 2.64
CA VAL A 216 -5.82 -10.32 3.56
C VAL A 216 -5.41 -10.59 5.00
N SER A 217 -5.78 -9.72 5.93
CA SER A 217 -5.60 -9.99 7.35
C SER A 217 -6.49 -11.15 7.81
N ARG A 218 -6.02 -11.90 8.83
CA ARG A 218 -6.90 -12.88 9.48
C ARG A 218 -8.11 -12.22 10.11
N ASP A 219 -7.94 -11.05 10.71
CA ASP A 219 -9.05 -10.27 11.27
C ASP A 219 -9.58 -9.29 10.21
N SER A 220 -10.31 -9.86 9.25
CA SER A 220 -10.86 -9.11 8.13
C SER A 220 -12.30 -9.53 7.80
N VAL A 221 -12.99 -8.63 7.11
CA VAL A 221 -14.35 -8.89 6.64
C VAL A 221 -14.40 -10.07 5.69
N GLU A 222 -13.37 -10.29 4.89
CA GLU A 222 -13.29 -11.40 3.94
C GLU A 222 -13.29 -12.74 4.68
N MET A 223 -12.50 -12.88 5.75
CA MET A 223 -12.47 -14.08 6.57
C MET A 223 -13.78 -14.31 7.33
N TRP A 224 -14.42 -13.23 7.78
CA TRP A 224 -15.67 -13.29 8.53
C TRP A 224 -16.89 -13.59 7.65
N ALA A 225 -16.93 -13.01 6.43
CA ALA A 225 -18.09 -13.08 5.56
C ALA A 225 -18.01 -14.18 4.49
N GLN A 226 -16.79 -14.57 4.09
CA GLN A 226 -16.51 -15.49 2.98
C GLN A 226 -15.36 -16.46 3.32
N PRO A 227 -15.46 -17.23 4.42
CA PRO A 227 -14.37 -18.11 4.87
C PRO A 227 -14.01 -19.21 3.84
N GLU A 228 -14.92 -19.56 2.92
CA GLU A 228 -14.69 -20.53 1.85
C GLU A 228 -13.61 -20.10 0.86
N LEU A 229 -13.26 -18.82 0.81
CA LEU A 229 -12.15 -18.30 0.02
C LEU A 229 -10.78 -18.75 0.54
N PHE A 230 -10.72 -19.26 1.76
CA PHE A 230 -9.47 -19.57 2.47
C PHE A 230 -9.42 -21.04 2.90
N LYS A 231 -8.20 -21.51 3.21
CA LYS A 231 -7.99 -22.83 3.81
C LYS A 231 -8.34 -22.78 5.29
N THR A 232 -9.57 -23.09 5.63
CA THR A 232 -10.11 -23.09 7.00
C THR A 232 -10.58 -24.47 7.41
N ASP A 233 -10.61 -24.71 8.71
CA ASP A 233 -11.32 -25.83 9.29
C ASP A 233 -12.86 -25.57 9.36
N GLU A 234 -13.61 -26.51 9.90
CA GLU A 234 -15.09 -26.44 10.04
C GLU A 234 -15.55 -25.26 10.91
N THR A 235 -14.67 -24.69 11.74
CA THR A 235 -14.96 -23.53 12.59
C THR A 235 -14.59 -22.20 11.94
N GLY A 236 -14.10 -22.19 10.68
CA GLY A 236 -13.62 -21.00 9.98
C GLY A 236 -12.24 -20.53 10.41
N ARG A 237 -11.51 -21.33 11.22
CA ARG A 237 -10.15 -21.03 11.65
C ARG A 237 -9.17 -21.42 10.56
N PRO A 238 -8.15 -20.61 10.25
CA PRO A 238 -7.10 -20.99 9.30
C PRO A 238 -6.42 -22.31 9.69
N ILE A 239 -6.26 -23.22 8.74
CA ILE A 239 -5.46 -24.46 8.91
C ILE A 239 -3.98 -24.11 8.74
N THR A 240 -3.66 -23.24 7.79
CA THR A 240 -2.32 -22.76 7.48
C THR A 240 -2.33 -21.27 7.22
N VAL A 241 -1.16 -20.65 7.37
CA VAL A 241 -0.96 -19.20 7.18
C VAL A 241 0.27 -18.94 6.33
N ALA A 242 0.33 -17.73 5.77
CA ALA A 242 1.43 -17.27 4.95
C ALA A 242 2.61 -16.77 5.78
N GLY A 243 3.78 -16.83 5.14
CA GLY A 243 5.03 -16.29 5.64
C GLY A 243 6.13 -16.42 4.60
N THR A 244 7.37 -16.36 5.04
CA THR A 244 8.58 -16.61 4.23
C THR A 244 9.56 -17.46 5.01
N PRO A 245 10.33 -18.34 4.34
CA PRO A 245 11.39 -19.11 5.01
C PRO A 245 12.49 -18.19 5.53
N ALA A 246 13.44 -18.78 6.26
CA ALA A 246 14.65 -18.08 6.69
C ALA A 246 15.36 -17.40 5.51
N ASP A 247 15.73 -16.14 5.70
CA ASP A 247 16.41 -15.30 4.71
C ASP A 247 17.48 -14.42 5.39
N GLN A 248 18.01 -13.45 4.66
CA GLN A 248 19.00 -12.50 5.18
C GLN A 248 18.45 -11.56 6.28
N PHE A 249 17.13 -11.41 6.38
CA PHE A 249 16.48 -10.54 7.37
C PHE A 249 16.06 -11.29 8.65
N SER A 250 15.79 -12.60 8.53
CA SER A 250 15.34 -13.42 9.67
C SER A 250 15.84 -14.85 9.55
N SER A 251 16.61 -15.31 10.56
CA SER A 251 17.11 -16.69 10.64
C SER A 251 16.02 -17.73 10.85
N THR A 252 14.84 -17.33 11.32
CA THR A 252 13.66 -18.20 11.54
C THR A 252 12.55 -17.96 10.52
N GLY A 253 12.81 -17.13 9.50
CA GLY A 253 11.80 -16.66 8.56
C GLY A 253 10.82 -15.67 9.19
N GLN A 254 9.78 -15.33 8.44
CA GLN A 254 8.74 -14.41 8.90
C GLN A 254 7.39 -15.13 8.94
N TYR A 255 6.74 -15.13 10.08
CA TYR A 255 5.38 -15.63 10.28
C TYR A 255 4.41 -14.45 10.13
N TRP A 256 3.80 -14.29 8.95
CA TRP A 256 2.88 -13.16 8.68
C TRP A 256 1.49 -13.38 9.26
N GLY A 257 1.07 -14.64 9.37
CA GLY A 257 -0.23 -14.99 9.97
C GLY A 257 -1.45 -14.76 9.06
N ASN A 258 -1.25 -14.30 7.82
CA ASN A 258 -2.32 -14.12 6.85
C ASN A 258 -2.88 -15.49 6.41
N PRO A 259 -4.20 -15.63 6.23
CA PRO A 259 -4.81 -16.89 5.78
C PRO A 259 -4.40 -17.20 4.34
N ILE A 260 -4.22 -18.50 4.05
CA ILE A 260 -3.93 -18.98 2.71
C ILE A 260 -5.23 -19.15 1.93
N TYR A 261 -5.23 -18.71 0.67
CA TYR A 261 -6.38 -18.88 -0.23
C TYR A 261 -6.66 -20.34 -0.57
N ASN A 262 -7.93 -20.67 -0.70
CA ASN A 262 -8.43 -21.92 -1.26
C ASN A 262 -8.45 -21.82 -2.80
N TRP A 263 -7.28 -21.99 -3.42
CA TRP A 263 -7.14 -21.82 -4.86
C TRP A 263 -8.01 -22.77 -5.69
N GLU A 264 -8.33 -23.96 -5.17
CA GLU A 264 -9.24 -24.90 -5.85
C GLU A 264 -10.69 -24.38 -5.86
N TYR A 265 -11.14 -23.79 -4.76
CA TYR A 265 -12.45 -23.14 -4.70
C TYR A 265 -12.51 -21.93 -5.63
N MET A 266 -11.48 -21.07 -5.58
CA MET A 266 -11.40 -19.89 -6.44
C MET A 266 -11.34 -20.26 -7.93
N LYS A 267 -10.64 -21.33 -8.30
CA LYS A 267 -10.62 -21.83 -9.67
C LYS A 267 -12.02 -22.24 -10.15
N LYS A 268 -12.81 -22.93 -9.33
CA LYS A 268 -14.20 -23.33 -9.66
C LYS A 268 -15.11 -22.14 -9.89
N SER A 269 -14.87 -21.02 -9.23
CA SER A 269 -15.59 -19.75 -9.41
C SER A 269 -14.94 -18.84 -10.48
N HIS A 270 -14.04 -19.36 -11.33
CA HIS A 270 -13.28 -18.56 -12.31
C HIS A 270 -12.56 -17.36 -11.67
N TYR A 271 -12.05 -17.56 -10.46
CA TYR A 271 -11.33 -16.53 -9.68
C TYR A 271 -12.14 -15.24 -9.48
N SER A 272 -13.47 -15.32 -9.43
CA SER A 272 -14.39 -14.17 -9.39
C SER A 272 -14.02 -13.15 -8.31
N TRP A 273 -13.58 -13.60 -7.11
CA TRP A 273 -13.14 -12.71 -6.05
C TRP A 273 -11.86 -11.94 -6.43
N TRP A 274 -10.89 -12.58 -7.09
CA TRP A 274 -9.69 -11.90 -7.57
C TRP A 274 -9.98 -10.94 -8.71
N VAL A 275 -10.91 -11.29 -9.61
CA VAL A 275 -11.39 -10.39 -10.67
C VAL A 275 -11.98 -9.13 -10.06
N TRP A 276 -12.91 -9.29 -9.12
CA TRP A 276 -13.49 -8.19 -8.37
C TRP A 276 -12.43 -7.34 -7.65
N ARG A 277 -11.49 -7.98 -6.93
CA ARG A 277 -10.44 -7.28 -6.19
C ARG A 277 -9.54 -6.43 -7.08
N VAL A 278 -9.10 -6.99 -8.21
CA VAL A 278 -8.26 -6.26 -9.17
C VAL A 278 -9.05 -5.14 -9.83
N GLN A 279 -10.29 -5.39 -10.24
CA GLN A 279 -11.16 -4.38 -10.84
C GLN A 279 -11.37 -3.19 -9.90
N THR A 280 -11.78 -3.44 -8.66
CA THR A 280 -12.01 -2.40 -7.64
C THR A 280 -10.75 -1.57 -7.39
N ASN A 281 -9.58 -2.20 -7.36
CA ASN A 281 -8.32 -1.47 -7.21
C ASN A 281 -7.95 -0.67 -8.46
N LEU A 282 -8.25 -1.14 -9.68
CA LEU A 282 -8.03 -0.38 -10.91
C LEU A 282 -8.99 0.83 -11.06
N GLU A 283 -10.13 0.82 -10.37
CA GLU A 283 -10.96 2.03 -10.25
C GLU A 283 -10.27 3.11 -9.39
N MET A 284 -9.55 2.67 -8.34
CA MET A 284 -8.83 3.58 -7.45
C MET A 284 -7.49 4.04 -8.03
N PHE A 285 -6.79 3.20 -8.79
CA PHE A 285 -5.43 3.44 -9.25
C PHE A 285 -5.34 3.28 -10.77
N ASP A 286 -4.27 3.81 -11.36
CA ASP A 286 -4.01 3.69 -12.80
C ASP A 286 -3.09 2.50 -13.12
N VAL A 287 -2.27 2.10 -12.15
CA VAL A 287 -1.36 0.95 -12.19
C VAL A 287 -1.37 0.29 -10.82
N LEU A 288 -1.26 -1.04 -10.77
CA LEU A 288 -1.17 -1.78 -9.51
C LEU A 288 0.21 -2.44 -9.35
N ARG A 289 0.89 -2.15 -8.25
CA ARG A 289 1.96 -3.02 -7.77
C ARG A 289 1.29 -4.15 -6.99
N ILE A 290 1.53 -5.38 -7.38
CA ILE A 290 1.11 -6.53 -6.58
C ILE A 290 2.28 -6.95 -5.70
N ASP A 291 2.06 -6.79 -4.40
CA ASP A 291 2.98 -7.18 -3.34
C ASP A 291 3.13 -8.70 -3.28
N HIS A 292 4.34 -9.17 -3.01
CA HIS A 292 4.69 -10.59 -2.92
C HIS A 292 4.18 -11.44 -4.11
N PHE A 293 4.42 -10.97 -5.34
CA PHE A 293 3.97 -11.63 -6.58
C PHE A 293 4.41 -13.09 -6.67
N ARG A 294 5.55 -13.44 -6.02
CA ARG A 294 6.00 -14.82 -5.89
C ARG A 294 4.93 -15.78 -5.37
N GLY A 295 4.06 -15.32 -4.46
CA GLY A 295 3.02 -16.14 -3.85
C GLY A 295 2.03 -16.76 -4.84
N PHE A 296 1.94 -16.23 -6.07
CA PHE A 296 1.13 -16.84 -7.12
C PHE A 296 1.83 -18.01 -7.82
N GLU A 297 3.16 -18.05 -7.86
CA GLU A 297 3.93 -19.20 -8.36
C GLU A 297 4.03 -20.29 -7.28
N ALA A 298 4.56 -19.90 -6.12
CA ALA A 298 4.61 -20.74 -4.92
C ALA A 298 4.68 -19.85 -3.67
N TYR A 299 3.98 -20.25 -2.63
CA TYR A 299 3.93 -19.54 -1.35
C TYR A 299 4.45 -20.44 -0.22
N TRP A 300 5.00 -19.78 0.81
CA TRP A 300 5.46 -20.47 2.02
C TRP A 300 4.27 -20.68 2.96
N GLU A 301 3.85 -21.92 3.08
CA GLU A 301 2.68 -22.34 3.84
C GLU A 301 3.11 -22.89 5.19
N ILE A 302 2.69 -22.23 6.28
CA ILE A 302 3.09 -22.55 7.65
C ILE A 302 1.85 -23.08 8.39
N PRO A 303 1.95 -24.17 9.19
CA PRO A 303 0.86 -24.60 10.05
C PRO A 303 0.40 -23.47 10.97
N TYR A 304 -0.92 -23.28 11.08
CA TYR A 304 -1.44 -22.27 11.99
C TYR A 304 -1.07 -22.60 13.45
N GLY A 305 -0.50 -21.63 14.18
CA GLY A 305 -0.04 -21.81 15.55
C GLY A 305 1.37 -22.35 15.68
N ALA A 306 2.11 -22.55 14.57
CA ALA A 306 3.54 -22.83 14.63
C ALA A 306 4.32 -21.74 15.36
N ALA A 307 5.40 -22.12 16.03
CA ALA A 307 6.19 -21.18 16.83
C ALA A 307 6.93 -20.13 15.97
N ASN A 308 7.28 -20.48 14.73
CA ASN A 308 7.93 -19.61 13.75
C ASN A 308 7.75 -20.16 12.34
N ALA A 309 8.38 -19.54 11.35
CA ALA A 309 8.22 -19.90 9.95
C ALA A 309 9.05 -21.12 9.49
N THR A 310 9.90 -21.71 10.33
CA THR A 310 10.76 -22.86 9.94
C THR A 310 9.98 -24.14 9.67
N GLU A 311 8.77 -24.27 10.23
CA GLU A 311 7.88 -25.42 10.03
C GLU A 311 7.09 -25.37 8.70
N GLY A 312 7.32 -24.34 7.89
CA GLY A 312 6.63 -24.15 6.63
C GLY A 312 7.13 -25.06 5.51
N LYS A 313 6.40 -25.03 4.41
CA LYS A 313 6.75 -25.70 3.14
C LYS A 313 6.34 -24.85 1.95
N TRP A 314 7.04 -25.02 0.83
CA TRP A 314 6.63 -24.43 -0.45
C TRP A 314 5.42 -25.17 -1.01
N THR A 315 4.38 -24.42 -1.34
CA THR A 315 3.15 -24.93 -1.96
C THR A 315 2.87 -24.12 -3.23
N LYS A 316 2.52 -24.82 -4.31
CA LYS A 316 2.23 -24.19 -5.60
C LYS A 316 1.00 -23.29 -5.53
N GLY A 317 1.11 -22.11 -6.13
CA GLY A 317 0.01 -21.17 -6.32
C GLY A 317 -0.78 -21.44 -7.61
N PRO A 318 -1.70 -20.54 -7.97
CA PRO A 318 -2.52 -20.64 -9.18
C PRO A 318 -1.75 -20.38 -10.46
N ASP A 319 -0.53 -19.89 -10.38
CA ASP A 319 0.37 -19.60 -11.50
C ASP A 319 -0.32 -18.72 -12.59
N LEU A 320 0.00 -18.95 -13.84
CA LEU A 320 -0.53 -18.22 -15.00
C LEU A 320 -2.04 -18.37 -15.19
N GLU A 321 -2.67 -19.35 -14.58
CA GLU A 321 -4.11 -19.58 -14.75
C GLU A 321 -4.95 -18.41 -14.24
N LEU A 322 -4.60 -17.90 -13.07
CA LEU A 322 -5.23 -16.70 -12.50
C LEU A 322 -5.09 -15.49 -13.45
N PHE A 323 -3.88 -15.20 -13.91
CA PHE A 323 -3.63 -14.01 -14.73
C PHE A 323 -4.30 -14.08 -16.10
N LYS A 324 -4.39 -15.27 -16.70
CA LYS A 324 -5.16 -15.49 -17.94
C LYS A 324 -6.65 -15.23 -17.74
N GLU A 325 -7.21 -15.65 -16.62
CA GLU A 325 -8.62 -15.39 -16.33
C GLU A 325 -8.86 -13.90 -16.02
N LEU A 326 -7.96 -13.25 -15.28
CA LEU A 326 -7.99 -11.79 -15.07
C LEU A 326 -7.94 -11.03 -16.40
N GLU A 327 -6.99 -11.35 -17.27
CA GLU A 327 -6.85 -10.70 -18.58
C GLU A 327 -8.07 -10.93 -19.47
N LYS A 328 -8.65 -12.12 -19.45
CA LYS A 328 -9.87 -12.46 -20.20
C LYS A 328 -11.06 -11.61 -19.76
N GLN A 329 -11.20 -11.33 -18.46
CA GLN A 329 -12.34 -10.60 -17.92
C GLN A 329 -12.14 -9.08 -17.87
N LEU A 330 -10.93 -8.61 -17.60
CA LEU A 330 -10.59 -7.20 -17.38
C LEU A 330 -9.79 -6.56 -18.53
N GLY A 331 -9.37 -7.35 -19.51
CA GLY A 331 -8.49 -6.89 -20.60
C GLY A 331 -7.04 -6.73 -20.12
N LYS A 332 -6.29 -5.83 -20.78
CA LYS A 332 -4.87 -5.61 -20.45
C LYS A 332 -4.71 -5.08 -19.04
N LEU A 333 -3.89 -5.77 -18.26
CA LEU A 333 -3.65 -5.46 -16.84
C LEU A 333 -2.43 -4.54 -16.67
N PRO A 334 -2.59 -3.32 -16.15
CA PRO A 334 -1.48 -2.43 -15.81
C PRO A 334 -0.88 -2.83 -14.44
N ILE A 335 -0.15 -3.94 -14.42
CA ILE A 335 0.38 -4.54 -13.19
C ILE A 335 1.92 -4.44 -13.16
N ILE A 336 2.48 -4.17 -11.98
CA ILE A 336 3.88 -4.32 -11.62
C ILE A 336 3.98 -5.53 -10.70
N ALA A 337 4.86 -6.48 -11.02
CA ALA A 337 5.11 -7.65 -10.20
C ALA A 337 6.23 -7.36 -9.18
N GLU A 338 5.91 -7.39 -7.88
CA GLU A 338 6.97 -7.40 -6.87
C GLU A 338 7.58 -8.80 -6.79
N ASP A 339 8.70 -8.98 -7.49
CA ASP A 339 9.44 -10.23 -7.64
C ASP A 339 10.76 -10.22 -6.83
N LEU A 340 10.72 -9.64 -5.63
CA LEU A 340 11.87 -9.54 -4.75
C LEU A 340 12.03 -10.80 -3.86
N GLY A 341 13.11 -10.84 -3.08
CA GLY A 341 13.40 -11.95 -2.17
C GLY A 341 13.97 -13.19 -2.88
N LEU A 342 13.47 -14.39 -2.56
CA LEU A 342 13.95 -15.63 -3.14
C LEU A 342 13.45 -15.82 -4.58
N ILE A 343 14.32 -15.62 -5.54
CA ILE A 343 14.01 -15.64 -6.96
C ILE A 343 14.34 -17.02 -7.53
N THR A 344 13.37 -17.62 -8.24
CA THR A 344 13.55 -18.92 -8.92
C THR A 344 13.31 -18.79 -10.42
N PRO A 345 13.87 -19.70 -11.24
CA PRO A 345 13.59 -19.72 -12.68
C PRO A 345 12.10 -19.79 -13.01
N GLU A 346 11.31 -20.50 -12.20
CA GLU A 346 9.85 -20.65 -12.37
C GLU A 346 9.14 -19.33 -12.17
N LEU A 347 9.50 -18.56 -11.12
CA LEU A 347 8.96 -17.21 -10.88
C LEU A 347 9.27 -16.27 -12.04
N ILE A 348 10.52 -16.27 -12.51
CA ILE A 348 10.94 -15.46 -13.66
C ILE A 348 10.12 -15.83 -14.90
N ALA A 349 10.00 -17.14 -15.18
CA ALA A 349 9.23 -17.63 -16.32
C ALA A 349 7.74 -17.28 -16.24
N MET A 350 7.13 -17.33 -15.06
CA MET A 350 5.75 -16.91 -14.84
C MET A 350 5.59 -15.41 -15.10
N ARG A 351 6.41 -14.57 -14.45
CA ARG A 351 6.39 -13.12 -14.65
C ARG A 351 6.55 -12.74 -16.13
N ASP A 352 7.57 -13.31 -16.80
CA ASP A 352 7.87 -12.98 -18.20
C ASP A 352 6.70 -13.36 -19.12
N LYS A 353 6.00 -14.47 -18.85
CA LYS A 353 4.81 -14.88 -19.60
C LYS A 353 3.59 -13.97 -19.39
N THR A 354 3.48 -13.31 -18.21
CA THR A 354 2.44 -12.29 -18.00
C THR A 354 2.77 -10.97 -18.70
N GLY A 355 4.03 -10.74 -19.05
CA GLY A 355 4.52 -9.47 -19.58
C GLY A 355 4.62 -8.35 -18.53
N PHE A 356 4.40 -8.63 -17.25
CA PHE A 356 4.48 -7.64 -16.18
C PHE A 356 5.94 -7.25 -15.92
N PRO A 357 6.25 -5.95 -15.75
CA PRO A 357 7.56 -5.53 -15.30
C PRO A 357 7.83 -6.03 -13.87
N GLY A 358 9.02 -6.57 -13.64
CA GLY A 358 9.53 -6.86 -12.31
C GLY A 358 10.25 -5.66 -11.69
N MET A 359 10.60 -5.76 -10.42
CA MET A 359 11.28 -4.70 -9.67
C MET A 359 12.80 -4.92 -9.61
N LYS A 360 13.54 -3.81 -9.55
CA LYS A 360 14.99 -3.73 -9.40
C LYS A 360 15.31 -2.76 -8.29
N ILE A 361 16.06 -3.20 -7.29
CA ILE A 361 16.39 -2.39 -6.11
C ILE A 361 17.88 -2.12 -6.11
N LEU A 362 18.27 -0.89 -6.42
CA LEU A 362 19.68 -0.54 -6.61
C LEU A 362 20.54 -0.76 -5.36
N GLN A 363 20.00 -0.53 -4.16
CA GLN A 363 20.71 -0.82 -2.92
C GLN A 363 21.19 -2.28 -2.83
N TYR A 364 20.41 -3.24 -3.35
CA TYR A 364 20.80 -4.67 -3.36
C TYR A 364 21.89 -4.99 -4.39
N GLY A 365 22.15 -4.08 -5.33
CA GLY A 365 23.18 -4.24 -6.34
C GLY A 365 24.60 -4.21 -5.78
N PHE A 366 24.80 -3.51 -4.67
CA PHE A 366 26.11 -3.31 -4.06
C PHE A 366 26.41 -4.36 -2.99
N ASP A 367 26.39 -5.64 -3.36
CA ASP A 367 26.65 -6.77 -2.48
C ASP A 367 28.11 -7.29 -2.56
N GLY A 368 28.96 -6.52 -3.20
CA GLY A 368 30.37 -6.88 -3.43
C GLY A 368 30.59 -7.92 -4.53
N LYS A 369 29.55 -8.34 -5.27
CA LYS A 369 29.62 -9.23 -6.44
C LYS A 369 29.51 -8.43 -7.74
N HIS A 370 29.90 -9.06 -8.85
CA HIS A 370 29.87 -8.43 -10.17
C HIS A 370 28.64 -8.78 -10.99
N ASP A 371 27.94 -9.85 -10.62
CA ASP A 371 26.82 -10.43 -11.34
C ASP A 371 25.44 -10.16 -10.68
N SER A 372 25.38 -9.20 -9.74
CA SER A 372 24.11 -8.83 -9.10
C SER A 372 23.09 -8.39 -10.15
N ARG A 373 21.93 -9.02 -10.13
CA ARG A 373 20.78 -8.64 -11.00
C ARG A 373 20.27 -7.22 -10.76
N ASP A 374 20.60 -6.65 -9.60
CA ASP A 374 20.15 -5.33 -9.17
C ASP A 374 21.16 -4.22 -9.48
N LEU A 375 22.21 -4.51 -10.26
CA LEU A 375 23.07 -3.49 -10.88
C LEU A 375 22.47 -3.02 -12.21
N PRO A 376 22.45 -1.70 -12.48
CA PRO A 376 21.80 -1.11 -13.66
C PRO A 376 22.20 -1.70 -15.02
N HIS A 377 23.44 -2.18 -15.18
CA HIS A 377 23.90 -2.80 -16.43
C HIS A 377 23.30 -4.22 -16.67
N ASN A 378 22.69 -4.82 -15.63
CA ASN A 378 22.00 -6.11 -15.73
C ASN A 378 20.46 -5.96 -15.81
N TYR A 379 19.94 -4.71 -15.85
CA TYR A 379 18.49 -4.51 -15.98
C TYR A 379 17.98 -4.85 -17.38
N THR A 380 16.70 -5.14 -17.44
CA THR A 380 15.94 -5.23 -18.71
C THR A 380 15.05 -4.03 -18.85
N ALA A 381 14.68 -3.65 -20.08
CA ALA A 381 13.78 -2.52 -20.30
C ALA A 381 12.45 -2.70 -19.58
N ASN A 382 11.81 -3.87 -19.71
CA ASN A 382 10.56 -4.19 -19.00
C ASN A 382 10.81 -4.43 -17.50
N SER A 383 11.21 -3.39 -16.78
CA SER A 383 11.40 -3.39 -15.33
C SER A 383 11.16 -2.00 -14.73
N ILE A 384 10.94 -1.98 -13.42
CA ILE A 384 10.83 -0.75 -12.63
C ILE A 384 12.04 -0.68 -11.71
N ALA A 385 12.86 0.37 -11.85
CA ALA A 385 14.04 0.58 -11.02
C ALA A 385 13.72 1.46 -9.81
N TYR A 386 14.16 1.05 -8.64
CA TYR A 386 14.03 1.78 -7.38
C TYR A 386 15.42 2.01 -6.76
N VAL A 387 15.58 3.07 -6.00
CA VAL A 387 16.71 3.20 -5.05
C VAL A 387 16.54 2.16 -3.95
N GLY A 388 15.44 2.24 -3.25
CA GLY A 388 14.90 1.32 -2.26
C GLY A 388 13.37 1.43 -2.26
N THR A 389 12.68 0.58 -1.52
CA THR A 389 11.23 0.62 -1.29
C THR A 389 10.93 1.14 0.12
N HIS A 390 9.67 1.09 0.54
CA HIS A 390 9.25 1.39 1.90
C HIS A 390 9.80 0.41 2.95
N ASP A 391 10.24 -0.78 2.55
CA ASP A 391 10.84 -1.81 3.42
C ASP A 391 12.36 -1.66 3.57
N ASN A 392 12.99 -0.94 2.66
CA ASN A 392 14.42 -0.71 2.71
C ASN A 392 14.80 0.38 3.72
N PRO A 393 16.07 0.41 4.20
CA PRO A 393 16.62 1.60 4.80
C PRO A 393 16.59 2.76 3.81
N THR A 394 16.60 3.99 4.29
CA THR A 394 16.85 5.14 3.42
C THR A 394 18.23 5.02 2.77
N ALA A 395 18.44 5.65 1.63
CA ALA A 395 19.75 5.63 0.95
C ALA A 395 20.89 6.07 1.89
N ARG A 396 20.63 7.12 2.67
CA ARG A 396 21.60 7.64 3.64
C ARG A 396 21.76 6.68 4.81
N GLY A 397 20.69 6.15 5.37
CA GLY A 397 20.76 5.17 6.46
C GLY A 397 21.51 3.91 6.04
N TRP A 398 21.23 3.36 4.85
CA TRP A 398 21.97 2.25 4.30
C TRP A 398 23.48 2.58 4.19
N TYR A 399 23.82 3.68 3.55
CA TYR A 399 25.22 4.05 3.29
C TYR A 399 26.02 4.34 4.57
N GLU A 400 25.45 5.07 5.53
CA GLU A 400 26.14 5.49 6.75
C GLU A 400 26.22 4.38 7.81
N THR A 401 25.21 3.49 7.90
CA THR A 401 25.05 2.60 9.07
C THR A 401 25.03 1.11 8.74
N GLN A 402 24.68 0.70 7.52
CA GLN A 402 24.49 -0.72 7.17
C GLN A 402 25.50 -1.24 6.16
N ALA A 403 25.84 -0.43 5.15
CA ALA A 403 26.79 -0.82 4.12
C ALA A 403 28.21 -1.02 4.71
N THR A 404 28.88 -2.09 4.31
CA THR A 404 30.29 -2.31 4.57
C THR A 404 31.17 -1.32 3.79
N ASP A 405 32.44 -1.16 4.17
CA ASP A 405 33.37 -0.30 3.43
C ASP A 405 33.47 -0.69 1.95
N ARG A 406 33.47 -2.01 1.67
CA ARG A 406 33.50 -2.56 0.30
C ARG A 406 32.25 -2.19 -0.51
N GLU A 407 31.06 -2.27 0.09
CA GLU A 407 29.81 -1.90 -0.57
C GLU A 407 29.76 -0.40 -0.84
N ARG A 408 30.20 0.43 0.11
CA ARG A 408 30.33 1.89 -0.07
C ARG A 408 31.28 2.21 -1.22
N GLU A 409 32.48 1.64 -1.22
CA GLU A 409 33.47 1.84 -2.28
C GLU A 409 32.92 1.39 -3.65
N GLN A 410 32.24 0.23 -3.71
CA GLN A 410 31.61 -0.24 -4.93
C GLN A 410 30.56 0.75 -5.42
N ALA A 411 29.69 1.25 -4.54
CA ALA A 411 28.66 2.21 -4.89
C ALA A 411 29.26 3.54 -5.39
N ASP A 412 30.26 4.08 -4.69
CA ASP A 412 30.90 5.33 -5.05
C ASP A 412 31.58 5.27 -6.44
N ILE A 413 32.32 4.17 -6.69
CA ILE A 413 32.99 3.95 -7.98
C ILE A 413 31.96 3.74 -9.10
N TYR A 414 30.98 2.85 -8.88
CA TYR A 414 29.99 2.49 -9.88
C TYR A 414 29.12 3.68 -10.30
N LEU A 415 28.70 4.48 -9.32
CA LEU A 415 27.87 5.65 -9.54
C LEU A 415 28.67 6.88 -9.97
N HIS A 416 30.00 6.80 -10.03
CA HIS A 416 30.88 7.97 -10.21
C HIS A 416 30.51 9.11 -9.25
N ARG A 417 30.23 8.77 -7.99
CA ARG A 417 29.78 9.72 -6.98
C ARG A 417 30.92 10.67 -6.63
N SER A 418 30.67 11.97 -6.71
CA SER A 418 31.60 12.96 -6.18
C SER A 418 31.56 12.97 -4.65
N LYS A 419 32.65 13.41 -4.02
CA LYS A 419 32.76 13.38 -2.56
C LYS A 419 31.65 14.18 -1.84
N ASP A 420 31.19 15.25 -2.48
CA ASP A 420 30.16 16.16 -1.94
C ASP A 420 28.75 15.84 -2.41
N GLU A 421 28.55 14.86 -3.32
CA GLU A 421 27.24 14.45 -3.80
C GLU A 421 26.53 13.58 -2.74
N PRO A 422 25.32 13.94 -2.29
CA PRO A 422 24.56 13.11 -1.39
C PRO A 422 24.29 11.71 -2.00
N ILE A 423 24.42 10.65 -1.21
CA ILE A 423 24.23 9.27 -1.71
C ILE A 423 22.84 9.05 -2.29
N GLY A 424 21.79 9.66 -1.73
CA GLY A 424 20.44 9.60 -2.26
C GLY A 424 20.31 10.18 -3.67
N GLU A 425 21.04 11.27 -3.97
CA GLU A 425 21.09 11.85 -5.31
C GLU A 425 21.86 10.96 -6.29
N ALA A 426 23.02 10.42 -5.86
CA ALA A 426 23.81 9.52 -6.70
C ALA A 426 23.04 8.25 -7.08
N LEU A 427 22.35 7.60 -6.12
CA LEU A 427 21.50 6.44 -6.38
C LEU A 427 20.30 6.80 -7.27
N SER A 428 19.64 7.93 -7.00
CA SER A 428 18.53 8.44 -7.85
C SER A 428 18.97 8.69 -9.29
N ARG A 429 20.15 9.26 -9.48
CA ARG A 429 20.77 9.45 -10.80
C ARG A 429 21.07 8.09 -11.45
N GLY A 430 21.57 7.13 -10.67
CA GLY A 430 21.88 5.76 -11.14
C GLY A 430 20.65 5.05 -11.71
N ILE A 431 19.51 5.04 -11.00
CA ILE A 431 18.28 4.43 -11.51
C ILE A 431 17.69 5.22 -12.70
N ALA A 432 17.81 6.55 -12.69
CA ALA A 432 17.37 7.37 -13.81
C ALA A 432 18.17 7.09 -15.09
N ALA A 433 19.47 6.83 -14.98
CA ALA A 433 20.35 6.48 -16.11
C ALA A 433 20.14 5.06 -16.64
N SER A 434 19.50 4.16 -15.87
CA SER A 434 19.31 2.75 -16.23
C SER A 434 18.46 2.54 -17.48
N VAL A 435 18.47 1.32 -18.02
CA VAL A 435 17.65 0.92 -19.19
C VAL A 435 16.19 0.63 -18.82
N SER A 436 15.87 0.52 -17.52
CA SER A 436 14.48 0.27 -17.08
C SER A 436 13.51 1.30 -17.68
N ASP A 437 12.36 0.85 -18.14
CA ASP A 437 11.31 1.72 -18.69
C ASP A 437 10.85 2.75 -17.66
N THR A 438 10.70 2.35 -16.41
CA THR A 438 10.29 3.27 -15.34
C THR A 438 11.30 3.25 -14.20
N CYS A 439 11.53 4.40 -13.56
CA CYS A 439 12.24 4.49 -12.28
C CYS A 439 11.38 5.24 -11.26
N ILE A 440 11.43 4.80 -10.01
CA ILE A 440 10.69 5.39 -8.90
C ILE A 440 11.67 5.80 -7.80
N HIS A 441 11.64 7.08 -7.45
CA HIS A 441 12.43 7.66 -6.36
C HIS A 441 11.63 7.64 -5.07
N THR A 442 12.25 7.31 -3.92
CA THR A 442 11.59 7.49 -2.61
C THR A 442 11.72 8.94 -2.15
N MET A 443 10.66 9.49 -1.58
CA MET A 443 10.70 10.89 -1.12
C MET A 443 11.75 11.10 -0.03
N GLN A 444 11.95 10.14 0.87
CA GLN A 444 12.96 10.19 1.91
C GLN A 444 14.38 10.35 1.35
N ASP A 445 14.68 9.64 0.26
CA ASP A 445 16.00 9.68 -0.38
C ASP A 445 16.22 11.01 -1.11
N LEU A 446 15.19 11.55 -1.75
CA LEU A 446 15.23 12.90 -2.34
C LEU A 446 15.43 14.00 -1.30
N LEU A 447 14.92 13.79 -0.08
CA LEU A 447 15.11 14.70 1.07
C LEU A 447 16.44 14.49 1.80
N GLY A 448 17.24 13.46 1.44
CA GLY A 448 18.51 13.13 2.08
C GLY A 448 18.39 12.69 3.54
N LEU A 449 17.25 12.08 3.92
CA LEU A 449 16.96 11.70 5.30
C LEU A 449 17.64 10.37 5.67
N ASP A 450 18.00 10.24 6.94
CA ASP A 450 18.52 9.01 7.54
C ASP A 450 17.39 8.03 7.94
N ASP A 451 17.75 6.90 8.56
CA ASP A 451 16.80 5.84 8.93
C ASP A 451 15.76 6.24 9.99
N SER A 452 15.85 7.42 10.59
CA SER A 452 14.74 7.95 11.41
C SER A 452 13.48 8.23 10.56
N ALA A 453 13.66 8.33 9.24
CA ALA A 453 12.58 8.49 8.27
C ALA A 453 12.18 7.18 7.56
N ARG A 454 12.76 6.04 7.94
CA ARG A 454 12.41 4.74 7.36
C ARG A 454 10.93 4.43 7.63
N MET A 455 10.24 3.93 6.59
CA MET A 455 8.81 3.65 6.68
C MET A 455 8.52 2.34 7.42
N ASN A 456 9.24 1.28 7.07
CA ASN A 456 9.04 -0.04 7.65
C ASN A 456 10.36 -0.78 7.86
N VAL A 457 10.45 -1.48 9.00
CA VAL A 457 11.50 -2.47 9.28
C VAL A 457 10.83 -3.84 9.30
N PRO A 458 11.00 -4.66 8.26
CA PRO A 458 10.38 -5.97 8.17
C PRO A 458 10.63 -6.84 9.41
N ALA A 459 9.69 -7.69 9.75
CA ALA A 459 9.71 -8.57 10.94
C ALA A 459 9.73 -7.85 12.30
N THR A 460 9.40 -6.55 12.36
CA THR A 460 9.26 -5.81 13.62
C THR A 460 7.83 -5.30 13.82
N VAL A 461 7.44 -5.10 15.08
CA VAL A 461 6.14 -4.54 15.45
C VAL A 461 6.36 -3.24 16.21
N GLY A 462 5.61 -2.19 15.84
CA GLY A 462 5.70 -0.85 16.44
C GLY A 462 6.81 0.02 15.83
N GLY A 463 6.60 1.33 15.84
CA GLY A 463 7.55 2.32 15.28
C GLY A 463 7.58 2.40 13.75
N ASN A 464 6.84 1.53 13.05
CA ASN A 464 6.72 1.53 11.59
C ASN A 464 5.54 2.38 11.12
N TRP A 465 5.50 2.69 9.83
CA TRP A 465 4.38 3.35 9.12
C TRP A 465 4.07 4.77 9.58
N CYS A 466 4.93 5.36 10.41
CA CYS A 466 4.64 6.63 11.05
C CYS A 466 5.33 7.84 10.43
N TRP A 467 6.36 7.67 9.59
CA TRP A 467 7.10 8.80 9.05
C TRP A 467 6.21 9.78 8.27
N ARG A 468 6.44 11.09 8.53
CA ARG A 468 5.78 12.19 7.83
C ARG A 468 6.80 13.22 7.38
N MET A 469 6.61 13.75 6.17
CA MET A 469 7.36 14.87 5.64
C MET A 469 7.01 16.15 6.40
N LYS A 470 8.01 16.96 6.72
CA LYS A 470 7.78 18.29 7.29
C LYS A 470 7.19 19.25 6.26
N GLN A 471 6.34 20.16 6.70
CA GLN A 471 5.82 21.23 5.84
C GLN A 471 7.01 22.05 5.29
N GLY A 472 7.01 22.28 3.97
CA GLY A 472 8.07 23.05 3.29
C GLY A 472 9.40 22.32 3.11
N ALA A 473 9.46 21.00 3.34
CA ALA A 473 10.69 20.21 3.15
C ALA A 473 11.14 20.11 1.68
N ILE A 474 10.21 20.18 0.74
CA ILE A 474 10.53 20.20 -0.69
C ILE A 474 11.16 21.56 -1.02
N THR A 475 12.47 21.57 -1.27
CA THR A 475 13.24 22.75 -1.63
C THR A 475 13.36 22.90 -3.15
N ARG A 476 13.73 24.10 -3.60
CA ARG A 476 14.03 24.33 -5.02
C ARG A 476 15.17 23.44 -5.53
N HIS A 477 16.16 23.13 -4.71
CA HIS A 477 17.24 22.21 -5.06
C HIS A 477 16.68 20.83 -5.45
N ILE A 478 15.78 20.27 -4.65
CA ILE A 478 15.15 18.96 -4.92
C ILE A 478 14.35 19.01 -6.22
N GLU A 479 13.57 20.09 -6.43
CA GLU A 479 12.81 20.25 -7.69
C GLU A 479 13.72 20.34 -8.91
N ASP A 480 14.79 21.14 -8.82
CA ASP A 480 15.75 21.33 -9.92
C ASP A 480 16.54 20.05 -10.18
N PHE A 481 17.00 19.35 -9.14
CA PHE A 481 17.69 18.07 -9.26
C PHE A 481 16.81 17.02 -9.96
N LEU A 482 15.61 16.79 -9.43
CA LEU A 482 14.71 15.74 -9.94
C LEU A 482 14.30 16.04 -11.39
N ARG A 483 13.97 17.29 -11.70
CA ARG A 483 13.68 17.72 -13.07
C ARG A 483 14.87 17.48 -14.00
N THR A 484 16.08 17.88 -13.59
CA THR A 484 17.29 17.76 -14.38
C THR A 484 17.59 16.31 -14.75
N ILE A 485 17.56 15.37 -13.79
CA ILE A 485 17.83 13.96 -14.10
C ILE A 485 16.70 13.34 -14.96
N THR A 486 15.46 13.78 -14.77
CA THR A 486 14.32 13.32 -15.57
C THR A 486 14.46 13.74 -17.02
N GLU A 487 14.82 14.98 -17.28
CA GLU A 487 15.05 15.53 -18.63
C GLU A 487 16.31 14.95 -19.27
N MET A 488 17.43 14.90 -18.54
CA MET A 488 18.73 14.43 -19.01
C MET A 488 18.68 12.98 -19.49
N TYR A 489 17.96 12.12 -18.77
CA TYR A 489 17.83 10.69 -19.10
C TYR A 489 16.58 10.36 -19.91
N PHE A 490 15.92 11.37 -20.53
CA PHE A 490 14.76 11.21 -21.41
C PHE A 490 13.60 10.47 -20.76
N ARG A 491 13.31 10.77 -19.49
CA ARG A 491 12.20 10.17 -18.74
C ARG A 491 10.95 11.06 -18.68
N VAL A 492 10.96 12.16 -19.41
CA VAL A 492 9.77 12.98 -19.63
C VAL A 492 8.82 12.20 -20.51
N TYR A 493 7.68 11.78 -19.97
CA TYR A 493 6.68 11.04 -20.72
C TYR A 493 6.16 11.89 -21.89
N LYS A 494 6.19 11.32 -23.08
CA LYS A 494 5.57 11.90 -24.28
C LYS A 494 4.48 10.95 -24.70
N GLU A 495 3.25 11.45 -24.87
CA GLU A 495 2.22 10.64 -25.53
C GLU A 495 2.71 10.31 -26.95
N GLU A 496 2.76 9.03 -27.27
CA GLU A 496 2.93 8.62 -28.67
C GLU A 496 1.72 9.13 -29.46
N LYS A 497 1.99 9.97 -30.47
CA LYS A 497 0.98 10.56 -31.32
C LYS A 497 0.39 9.51 -32.26
#